data_0d6a062016c38480f4a9a543930a16a7
#
_entry.id   0d6a062016c38480f4a9a543930a16a7
#
_cell.length_a   1.000
_cell.length_b   1.000
_cell.length_c   1.000
_cell.angle_alpha   90.00
_cell.angle_beta   90.00
_cell.angle_gamma   90.00
#
_symmetry.space_group_name_H-M   'P 1'
#
loop_
_entity.id
_entity.type
_entity.pdbx_description
1 polymer ?
#
loop_
_entity_poly.entity_id
_entity_poly.type
_entity_poly.pdbx_seq_one_letter_code
_entity_poly.pdbx_strand_id
1 'polypeptide(L)'
;PTSMQDEIQLAASICSESKRAVVSMFNEARMGKVVDAANAQSLVEEISDSVRRNPGALISLARLKTADDYTYMHSVAVCAMMVALAKQIGLSEEHTRSAGMAGLLHDLGKAAIPLPVLNKPGKLTDSEFAVVKSHPVEGYNLLKEGGNVEDSVLDACLHHHEKMDGTGYPDRLQGDQISLIARMTAICDVYD
;
A
#
# COMPACT_ATOMS: atom_id res chain seq x y z
N PRO A 1 -25.86 16.60 -1.78
CA PRO A 1 -24.51 16.71 -1.21
C PRO A 1 -24.59 16.20 0.22
N THR A 2 -23.83 15.14 0.51
CA THR A 2 -23.62 14.60 1.85
C THR A 2 -23.03 15.69 2.76
N SER A 3 -23.50 15.79 4.00
CA SER A 3 -22.89 16.75 4.94
C SER A 3 -21.44 16.34 5.24
N MET A 4 -20.60 17.27 5.65
CA MET A 4 -19.23 16.96 6.07
C MET A 4 -19.20 15.89 7.20
N GLN A 5 -20.19 15.96 8.09
CA GLN A 5 -20.29 15.02 9.21
C GLN A 5 -20.63 13.60 8.74
N ASP A 6 -21.55 13.47 7.77
CA ASP A 6 -21.90 12.18 7.18
C ASP A 6 -20.71 11.58 6.42
N GLU A 7 -19.93 12.42 5.71
CA GLU A 7 -18.76 11.97 4.97
C GLU A 7 -17.64 11.50 5.91
N ILE A 8 -17.43 12.16 7.05
CA ILE A 8 -16.47 11.71 8.08
C ILE A 8 -16.89 10.35 8.67
N GLN A 9 -18.19 10.15 8.96
CA GLN A 9 -18.67 8.87 9.46
C GLN A 9 -18.50 7.74 8.44
N LEU A 10 -18.81 8.01 7.18
CA LEU A 10 -18.63 7.05 6.10
C LEU A 10 -17.13 6.72 5.90
N ALA A 11 -16.27 7.72 5.88
CA ALA A 11 -14.83 7.53 5.78
C ALA A 11 -14.27 6.71 6.96
N ALA A 12 -14.80 6.90 8.19
CA ALA A 12 -14.42 6.10 9.35
C ALA A 12 -14.82 4.62 9.21
N SER A 13 -16.01 4.35 8.65
CA SER A 13 -16.44 2.98 8.35
C SER A 13 -15.52 2.33 7.32
N ILE A 14 -15.24 3.03 6.22
CA ILE A 14 -14.34 2.54 5.16
C ILE A 14 -12.93 2.27 5.72
N CYS A 15 -12.38 3.16 6.55
CA CYS A 15 -11.10 2.93 7.22
C CYS A 15 -11.11 1.66 8.08
N SER A 16 -12.16 1.45 8.86
CA SER A 16 -12.31 0.28 9.74
C SER A 16 -12.41 -1.03 8.95
N GLU A 17 -13.20 -1.05 7.88
CA GLU A 17 -13.36 -2.21 7.01
C GLU A 17 -12.08 -2.52 6.24
N SER A 18 -11.46 -1.49 5.68
CA SER A 18 -10.19 -1.62 4.95
C SER A 18 -9.08 -2.15 5.86
N LYS A 19 -8.97 -1.64 7.09
CA LYS A 19 -8.03 -2.15 8.09
C LYS A 19 -8.23 -3.64 8.34
N ARG A 20 -9.47 -4.08 8.59
CA ARG A 20 -9.77 -5.51 8.85
C ARG A 20 -9.36 -6.40 7.68
N ALA A 21 -9.64 -5.97 6.46
CA ALA A 21 -9.28 -6.72 5.26
C ALA A 21 -7.76 -6.78 5.05
N VAL A 22 -7.04 -5.67 5.26
CA VAL A 22 -5.58 -5.65 5.19
C VAL A 22 -4.97 -6.57 6.25
N VAL A 23 -5.47 -6.53 7.50
CA VAL A 23 -5.04 -7.45 8.56
C VAL A 23 -5.25 -8.91 8.15
N SER A 24 -6.40 -9.24 7.54
CA SER A 24 -6.68 -10.60 7.05
C SER A 24 -5.67 -11.04 6.00
N MET A 25 -5.40 -10.20 4.99
CA MET A 25 -4.42 -10.49 3.94
C MET A 25 -3.01 -10.72 4.52
N PHE A 26 -2.57 -9.90 5.46
CA PHE A 26 -1.27 -10.09 6.13
C PHE A 26 -1.21 -11.39 6.93
N ASN A 27 -2.29 -11.75 7.63
CA ASN A 27 -2.36 -13.01 8.38
C ASN A 27 -2.37 -14.23 7.45
N GLU A 28 -3.09 -14.18 6.34
CA GLU A 28 -3.09 -15.23 5.31
C GLU A 28 -1.69 -15.42 4.73
N ALA A 29 -1.03 -14.34 4.33
CA ALA A 29 0.35 -14.36 3.86
C ALA A 29 1.31 -14.96 4.90
N ARG A 30 1.16 -14.55 6.16
CA ARG A 30 2.00 -15.05 7.27
C ARG A 30 1.80 -16.53 7.58
N MET A 31 0.59 -17.05 7.33
CA MET A 31 0.28 -18.48 7.45
C MET A 31 0.68 -19.29 6.20
N GLY A 32 1.33 -18.68 5.21
CA GLY A 32 1.70 -19.33 3.95
C GLY A 32 0.51 -19.69 3.07
N LYS A 33 -0.63 -19.00 3.24
CA LYS A 33 -1.79 -19.13 2.37
C LYS A 33 -1.66 -18.26 1.16
N VAL A 34 -2.26 -18.68 0.06
CA VAL A 34 -2.40 -17.86 -1.14
C VAL A 34 -3.26 -16.64 -0.79
N VAL A 35 -2.73 -15.44 -1.06
CA VAL A 35 -3.45 -14.19 -0.84
C VAL A 35 -4.33 -13.89 -2.05
N ASP A 36 -5.64 -13.87 -1.84
CA ASP A 36 -6.59 -13.47 -2.88
C ASP A 36 -6.75 -11.94 -2.88
N ALA A 37 -6.25 -11.29 -3.92
CA ALA A 37 -6.36 -9.85 -4.11
C ALA A 37 -7.76 -9.39 -4.58
N ALA A 38 -8.72 -10.29 -4.84
CA ALA A 38 -10.06 -9.90 -5.30
C ALA A 38 -10.79 -9.02 -4.29
N ASN A 39 -10.64 -9.31 -3.00
CA ASN A 39 -11.21 -8.47 -1.94
C ASN A 39 -10.57 -7.08 -1.87
N ALA A 40 -9.31 -6.95 -2.27
CA ALA A 40 -8.62 -5.67 -2.33
C ALA A 40 -9.20 -4.73 -3.39
N GLN A 41 -9.69 -5.26 -4.52
CA GLN A 41 -10.31 -4.46 -5.57
C GLN A 41 -11.56 -3.73 -5.08
N SER A 42 -12.46 -4.43 -4.38
CA SER A 42 -13.66 -3.80 -3.79
C SER A 42 -13.32 -2.68 -2.82
N LEU A 43 -12.30 -2.90 -1.98
CA LEU A 43 -11.82 -1.89 -1.03
C LEU A 43 -11.25 -0.66 -1.73
N VAL A 44 -10.47 -0.86 -2.79
CA VAL A 44 -9.92 0.25 -3.58
C VAL A 44 -11.03 1.05 -4.24
N GLU A 45 -12.10 0.40 -4.71
CA GLU A 45 -13.28 1.08 -5.26
C GLU A 45 -13.99 1.94 -4.20
N GLU A 46 -14.23 1.41 -3.01
CA GLU A 46 -14.84 2.16 -1.89
C GLU A 46 -13.97 3.34 -1.46
N ILE A 47 -12.65 3.13 -1.33
CA ILE A 47 -11.68 4.18 -1.03
C ILE A 47 -11.68 5.24 -2.13
N SER A 48 -11.69 4.83 -3.42
CA SER A 48 -11.72 5.72 -4.57
C SER A 48 -13.00 6.59 -4.59
N ASP A 49 -14.14 6.01 -4.24
CA ASP A 49 -15.40 6.73 -4.14
C ASP A 49 -15.39 7.73 -2.99
N SER A 50 -14.84 7.38 -1.83
CA SER A 50 -14.70 8.30 -0.71
C SER A 50 -13.74 9.46 -1.04
N VAL A 51 -12.59 9.15 -1.63
CA VAL A 51 -11.62 10.16 -2.09
C VAL A 51 -12.24 11.09 -3.15
N ARG A 52 -13.09 10.56 -4.03
CA ARG A 52 -13.80 11.38 -5.02
C ARG A 52 -14.78 12.36 -4.37
N ARG A 53 -15.48 11.94 -3.32
CA ARG A 53 -16.42 12.81 -2.58
C ARG A 53 -15.66 13.84 -1.72
N ASN A 54 -14.69 13.38 -0.94
CA ASN A 54 -13.88 14.24 -0.08
C ASN A 54 -12.50 13.59 0.22
N PRO A 55 -11.44 13.94 -0.52
CA PRO A 55 -10.12 13.34 -0.34
C PRO A 55 -9.55 13.60 1.07
N GLY A 56 -9.86 14.74 1.67
CA GLY A 56 -9.35 15.13 2.99
C GLY A 56 -9.90 14.27 4.13
N ALA A 57 -11.16 13.82 4.05
CA ALA A 57 -11.79 13.06 5.12
C ALA A 57 -11.12 11.70 5.33
N LEU A 58 -11.03 10.88 4.29
CA LEU A 58 -10.46 9.54 4.38
C LEU A 58 -8.96 9.56 4.68
N ILE A 59 -8.19 10.40 3.96
CA ILE A 59 -6.73 10.50 4.14
C ILE A 59 -6.40 10.93 5.58
N SER A 60 -7.11 11.95 6.12
CA SER A 60 -6.87 12.39 7.48
C SER A 60 -7.15 11.31 8.52
N LEU A 61 -8.24 10.55 8.37
CA LEU A 61 -8.58 9.46 9.27
C LEU A 61 -7.60 8.30 9.17
N ALA A 62 -7.22 7.91 7.96
CA ALA A 62 -6.28 6.82 7.72
C ALA A 62 -4.88 7.11 8.30
N ARG A 63 -4.50 8.39 8.40
CA ARG A 63 -3.24 8.84 9.00
C ARG A 63 -3.26 8.89 10.53
N LEU A 64 -4.42 8.76 11.17
CA LEU A 64 -4.54 8.64 12.63
C LEU A 64 -4.24 7.19 13.05
N LYS A 65 -2.96 6.85 13.17
CA LYS A 65 -2.48 5.50 13.43
C LYS A 65 -2.08 5.33 14.89
N THR A 66 -2.34 4.14 15.44
CA THR A 66 -1.72 3.68 16.68
C THR A 66 -0.48 2.83 16.35
N ALA A 67 0.38 2.57 17.33
CA ALA A 67 1.57 1.73 17.12
C ALA A 67 1.19 0.32 16.65
N ASP A 68 0.12 -0.26 17.21
CA ASP A 68 -0.33 -1.61 16.89
C ASP A 68 -0.95 -1.72 15.48
N ASP A 69 -1.48 -0.62 14.96
CA ASP A 69 -2.20 -0.58 13.68
C ASP A 69 -1.36 0.03 12.55
N TYR A 70 -0.14 0.47 12.86
CA TYR A 70 0.64 1.31 11.96
C TYR A 70 0.75 0.73 10.55
N THR A 71 1.23 -0.50 10.42
CA THR A 71 1.45 -1.14 9.11
C THR A 71 0.16 -1.24 8.28
N TYR A 72 -0.96 -1.59 8.92
CA TYR A 72 -2.23 -1.81 8.22
C TYR A 72 -2.88 -0.49 7.81
N MET A 73 -2.92 0.48 8.70
CA MET A 73 -3.47 1.81 8.41
C MET A 73 -2.58 2.59 7.46
N HIS A 74 -1.27 2.37 7.47
CA HIS A 74 -0.35 2.89 6.49
C HIS A 74 -0.73 2.45 5.07
N SER A 75 -0.98 1.16 4.86
CA SER A 75 -1.45 0.65 3.55
C SER A 75 -2.75 1.32 3.08
N VAL A 76 -3.70 1.54 4.00
CA VAL A 76 -4.96 2.25 3.68
C VAL A 76 -4.70 3.72 3.33
N ALA A 77 -3.84 4.41 4.08
CA ALA A 77 -3.49 5.80 3.83
C ALA A 77 -2.76 5.96 2.48
N VAL A 78 -1.78 5.11 2.21
CA VAL A 78 -1.05 5.13 0.92
C VAL A 78 -1.99 4.83 -0.24
N CYS A 79 -2.92 3.87 -0.12
CA CYS A 79 -3.96 3.63 -1.12
C CYS A 79 -4.76 4.91 -1.42
N ALA A 80 -5.29 5.57 -0.39
CA ALA A 80 -6.09 6.78 -0.56
C ALA A 80 -5.28 7.93 -1.20
N MET A 81 -4.02 8.10 -0.81
CA MET A 81 -3.13 9.10 -1.41
C MET A 81 -2.78 8.77 -2.85
N MET A 82 -2.55 7.50 -3.19
CA MET A 82 -2.29 7.05 -4.56
C MET A 82 -3.49 7.33 -5.47
N VAL A 83 -4.71 7.05 -5.01
CA VAL A 83 -5.94 7.38 -5.74
C VAL A 83 -6.07 8.90 -5.95
N ALA A 84 -5.85 9.70 -4.90
CA ALA A 84 -5.92 11.15 -4.99
C ALA A 84 -4.87 11.71 -5.96
N LEU A 85 -3.63 11.24 -5.89
CA LEU A 85 -2.54 11.65 -6.76
C LEU A 85 -2.82 11.25 -8.22
N ALA A 86 -3.25 10.01 -8.46
CA ALA A 86 -3.59 9.51 -9.79
C ALA A 86 -4.66 10.38 -10.47
N LYS A 87 -5.72 10.74 -9.74
CA LYS A 87 -6.75 11.65 -10.22
C LYS A 87 -6.22 13.05 -10.48
N GLN A 88 -5.38 13.57 -9.61
CA GLN A 88 -4.82 14.92 -9.74
C GLN A 88 -3.94 15.06 -10.99
N ILE A 89 -3.19 14.02 -11.36
CA ILE A 89 -2.36 14.02 -12.56
C ILE A 89 -3.10 13.53 -13.81
N GLY A 90 -4.40 13.24 -13.71
CA GLY A 90 -5.27 12.94 -14.84
C GLY A 90 -5.16 11.52 -15.38
N LEU A 91 -4.82 10.53 -14.55
CA LEU A 91 -4.84 9.14 -14.96
C LEU A 91 -6.28 8.64 -15.20
N SER A 92 -6.42 7.65 -16.09
CA SER A 92 -7.71 6.99 -16.32
C SER A 92 -8.23 6.31 -15.06
N GLU A 93 -9.53 5.98 -15.02
CA GLU A 93 -10.13 5.24 -13.89
C GLU A 93 -9.47 3.86 -13.70
N GLU A 94 -9.08 3.19 -14.77
CA GLU A 94 -8.34 1.93 -14.74
C GLU A 94 -6.96 2.11 -14.07
N HIS A 95 -6.16 3.06 -14.54
CA HIS A 95 -4.85 3.35 -13.93
C HIS A 95 -4.96 3.89 -12.50
N THR A 96 -6.05 4.59 -12.17
CA THR A 96 -6.32 5.04 -10.81
C THR A 96 -6.60 3.86 -9.88
N ARG A 97 -7.33 2.83 -10.34
CA ARG A 97 -7.51 1.57 -9.59
C ARG A 97 -6.19 0.85 -9.38
N SER A 98 -5.40 0.69 -10.44
CA SER A 98 -4.07 0.06 -10.34
C SER A 98 -3.17 0.80 -9.34
N ALA A 99 -3.19 2.14 -9.36
CA ALA A 99 -2.48 2.96 -8.38
C ALA A 99 -2.97 2.71 -6.95
N GLY A 100 -4.28 2.68 -6.73
CA GLY A 100 -4.86 2.34 -5.43
C GLY A 100 -4.48 0.95 -4.93
N MET A 101 -4.55 -0.06 -5.82
CA MET A 101 -4.12 -1.43 -5.54
C MET A 101 -2.63 -1.49 -5.16
N ALA A 102 -1.76 -0.79 -5.90
CA ALA A 102 -0.34 -0.70 -5.58
C ALA A 102 -0.13 -0.11 -4.18
N GLY A 103 -0.81 0.99 -3.85
CA GLY A 103 -0.74 1.60 -2.52
C GLY A 103 -1.23 0.68 -1.40
N LEU A 104 -2.31 -0.08 -1.62
CA LEU A 104 -2.85 -1.00 -0.62
C LEU A 104 -1.93 -2.20 -0.36
N LEU A 105 -1.26 -2.71 -1.39
CA LEU A 105 -0.56 -3.99 -1.37
C LEU A 105 0.97 -3.86 -1.31
N HIS A 106 1.55 -2.64 -1.47
CA HIS A 106 3.01 -2.46 -1.61
C HIS A 106 3.82 -3.10 -0.48
N ASP A 107 3.29 -3.08 0.72
CA ASP A 107 3.96 -3.55 1.94
C ASP A 107 3.55 -4.97 2.38
N LEU A 108 2.74 -5.68 1.59
CA LEU A 108 2.25 -7.02 1.96
C LEU A 108 3.39 -8.01 2.26
N GLY A 109 4.53 -7.85 1.61
CA GLY A 109 5.72 -8.66 1.85
C GLY A 109 6.30 -8.54 3.26
N LYS A 110 5.92 -7.51 4.03
CA LYS A 110 6.26 -7.42 5.46
C LYS A 110 5.66 -8.57 6.29
N ALA A 111 4.65 -9.25 5.76
CA ALA A 111 4.11 -10.46 6.36
C ALA A 111 5.15 -11.60 6.45
N ALA A 112 6.12 -11.64 5.54
CA ALA A 112 7.21 -12.62 5.56
C ALA A 112 8.34 -12.26 6.52
N ILE A 113 8.39 -11.01 7.01
CA ILE A 113 9.44 -10.55 7.94
C ILE A 113 9.16 -11.09 9.35
N PRO A 114 10.18 -11.66 10.04
CA PRO A 114 10.01 -12.14 11.41
C PRO A 114 9.53 -11.02 12.34
N LEU A 115 8.49 -11.30 13.13
CA LEU A 115 7.90 -10.32 14.05
C LEU A 115 8.89 -9.66 15.01
N PRO A 116 9.90 -10.39 15.59
CA PRO A 116 10.89 -9.76 16.43
C PRO A 116 11.74 -8.68 15.71
N VAL A 117 11.92 -8.80 14.40
CA VAL A 117 12.60 -7.81 13.57
C VAL A 117 11.67 -6.67 13.22
N LEU A 118 10.46 -7.00 12.73
CA LEU A 118 9.46 -6.02 12.31
C LEU A 118 9.03 -5.09 13.46
N ASN A 119 8.86 -5.64 14.67
CA ASN A 119 8.37 -4.92 15.86
C ASN A 119 9.50 -4.52 16.82
N LYS A 120 10.76 -4.58 16.36
CA LYS A 120 11.89 -4.25 17.22
C LYS A 120 11.84 -2.78 17.65
N PRO A 121 11.85 -2.51 18.97
CA PRO A 121 11.96 -1.13 19.44
C PRO A 121 13.39 -0.61 19.18
N GLY A 122 13.51 0.55 18.53
CA GLY A 122 14.78 1.20 18.23
C GLY A 122 15.38 0.85 16.88
N LYS A 123 16.69 1.02 16.74
CA LYS A 123 17.37 0.84 15.46
C LYS A 123 17.59 -0.63 15.12
N LEU A 124 17.38 -0.99 13.87
CA LEU A 124 17.73 -2.29 13.32
C LEU A 124 19.26 -2.38 13.13
N THR A 125 19.82 -3.56 13.32
CA THR A 125 21.17 -3.87 12.88
C THR A 125 21.22 -3.96 11.36
N ASP A 126 22.42 -3.93 10.75
CA ASP A 126 22.57 -4.05 9.30
C ASP A 126 21.99 -5.38 8.78
N SER A 127 22.15 -6.46 9.52
CA SER A 127 21.58 -7.78 9.17
C SER A 127 20.05 -7.79 9.27
N GLU A 128 19.48 -7.19 10.30
CA GLU A 128 18.01 -7.05 10.42
C GLU A 128 17.43 -6.14 9.34
N PHE A 129 18.13 -5.05 9.02
CA PHE A 129 17.72 -4.17 7.94
C PHE A 129 17.79 -4.86 6.57
N ALA A 130 18.79 -5.72 6.34
CA ALA A 130 18.87 -6.56 5.14
C ALA A 130 17.64 -7.49 5.02
N VAL A 131 17.18 -8.07 6.14
CA VAL A 131 15.95 -8.88 6.17
C VAL A 131 14.73 -8.02 5.84
N VAL A 132 14.60 -6.82 6.42
CA VAL A 132 13.46 -5.94 6.09
C VAL A 132 13.47 -5.54 4.62
N LYS A 133 14.62 -5.31 4.01
CA LYS A 133 14.74 -4.97 2.58
C LYS A 133 14.28 -6.09 1.62
N SER A 134 14.02 -7.30 2.10
CA SER A 134 13.46 -8.36 1.25
C SER A 134 11.97 -8.21 0.97
N HIS A 135 11.23 -7.38 1.77
CA HIS A 135 9.76 -7.33 1.65
C HIS A 135 9.21 -6.96 0.26
N PRO A 136 9.87 -6.13 -0.58
CA PRO A 136 9.35 -5.89 -1.93
C PRO A 136 9.35 -7.16 -2.79
N VAL A 137 10.41 -7.95 -2.70
CA VAL A 137 10.54 -9.23 -3.42
C VAL A 137 9.55 -10.26 -2.86
N GLU A 138 9.43 -10.36 -1.54
CA GLU A 138 8.47 -11.25 -0.88
C GLU A 138 7.03 -10.88 -1.23
N GLY A 139 6.69 -9.59 -1.23
CA GLY A 139 5.38 -9.09 -1.63
C GLY A 139 5.05 -9.41 -3.10
N TYR A 140 6.01 -9.18 -3.99
CA TYR A 140 5.88 -9.55 -5.40
C TYR A 140 5.57 -11.04 -5.57
N ASN A 141 6.33 -11.92 -4.89
CA ASN A 141 6.15 -13.36 -4.97
C ASN A 141 4.78 -13.80 -4.44
N LEU A 142 4.37 -13.29 -3.28
CA LEU A 142 3.05 -13.58 -2.67
C LEU A 142 1.89 -13.20 -3.60
N LEU A 143 1.95 -12.01 -4.17
CA LEU A 143 0.90 -11.50 -5.06
C LEU A 143 0.88 -12.23 -6.40
N LYS A 144 2.04 -12.57 -6.93
CA LYS A 144 2.16 -13.33 -8.19
C LYS A 144 1.62 -14.75 -8.04
N GLU A 145 1.88 -15.41 -6.91
CA GLU A 145 1.35 -16.74 -6.61
C GLU A 145 -0.17 -16.72 -6.47
N GLY A 146 -0.73 -15.65 -5.87
CA GLY A 146 -2.17 -15.45 -5.74
C GLY A 146 -2.90 -15.27 -7.06
N GLY A 147 -2.23 -14.80 -8.09
CA GLY A 147 -2.84 -14.42 -9.36
C GLY A 147 -3.76 -13.20 -9.21
N ASN A 148 -4.46 -12.83 -10.24
CA ASN A 148 -5.46 -11.74 -10.23
C ASN A 148 -4.93 -10.34 -9.86
N VAL A 149 -3.62 -10.12 -10.02
CA VAL A 149 -2.98 -8.81 -9.80
C VAL A 149 -2.31 -8.37 -11.09
N GLU A 150 -2.56 -7.14 -11.50
CA GLU A 150 -1.99 -6.56 -12.72
C GLU A 150 -0.46 -6.40 -12.61
N ASP A 151 0.24 -6.55 -13.74
CA ASP A 151 1.70 -6.41 -13.80
C ASP A 151 2.19 -5.04 -13.27
N SER A 152 1.42 -3.98 -13.49
CA SER A 152 1.73 -2.63 -12.99
C SER A 152 1.71 -2.55 -11.46
N VAL A 153 0.82 -3.28 -10.80
CA VAL A 153 0.73 -3.39 -9.34
C VAL A 153 1.88 -4.23 -8.79
N LEU A 154 2.18 -5.36 -9.45
CA LEU A 154 3.33 -6.20 -9.10
C LEU A 154 4.65 -5.43 -9.21
N ASP A 155 4.82 -4.67 -10.29
CA ASP A 155 5.98 -3.82 -10.50
C ASP A 155 6.13 -2.77 -9.40
N ALA A 156 5.04 -2.08 -9.04
CA ALA A 156 5.08 -1.09 -7.96
C ALA A 156 5.41 -1.72 -6.60
N CYS A 157 4.87 -2.90 -6.28
CA CYS A 157 5.21 -3.62 -5.05
C CYS A 157 6.69 -4.00 -4.99
N LEU A 158 7.27 -4.39 -6.12
CA LEU A 158 8.68 -4.76 -6.22
C LEU A 158 9.61 -3.54 -6.14
N HIS A 159 9.23 -2.41 -6.75
CA HIS A 159 10.15 -1.30 -7.03
C HIS A 159 9.85 0.00 -6.26
N HIS A 160 8.93 0.01 -5.27
CA HIS A 160 8.61 1.22 -4.50
C HIS A 160 9.75 1.75 -3.63
N HIS A 161 10.81 0.99 -3.42
CA HIS A 161 12.04 1.43 -2.75
C HIS A 161 13.20 1.72 -3.71
N GLU A 162 12.93 1.69 -5.03
CA GLU A 162 13.90 2.17 -6.01
C GLU A 162 14.04 3.70 -5.93
N LYS A 163 15.20 4.21 -6.27
CA LYS A 163 15.53 5.63 -6.25
C LYS A 163 16.02 6.09 -7.61
N MET A 164 15.63 7.30 -7.99
CA MET A 164 15.98 7.88 -9.29
C MET A 164 17.48 7.88 -9.59
N ASP A 165 18.33 7.90 -8.56
CA ASP A 165 19.79 7.88 -8.66
C ASP A 165 20.39 6.46 -8.69
N GLY A 166 19.57 5.39 -8.65
CA GLY A 166 20.02 4.00 -8.66
C GLY A 166 20.56 3.48 -7.32
N THR A 167 20.38 4.23 -6.23
CA THR A 167 20.81 3.79 -4.88
C THR A 167 19.71 3.02 -4.14
N GLY A 168 18.57 2.79 -4.80
CA GLY A 168 17.44 2.02 -4.27
C GLY A 168 17.66 0.51 -4.27
N TYR A 169 16.61 -0.22 -4.04
CA TYR A 169 16.58 -1.69 -4.05
C TYR A 169 15.19 -2.19 -4.50
N PRO A 170 15.04 -3.43 -5.01
CA PRO A 170 16.05 -4.51 -5.06
C PRO A 170 16.98 -4.45 -6.30
N ASP A 171 16.54 -3.87 -7.43
CA ASP A 171 17.18 -3.99 -8.74
C ASP A 171 18.09 -2.81 -9.11
N ARG A 172 18.12 -1.75 -8.29
CA ARG A 172 18.89 -0.52 -8.50
C ARG A 172 18.55 0.18 -9.81
N LEU A 173 17.27 0.22 -10.13
CA LEU A 173 16.76 0.92 -11.31
C LEU A 173 17.04 2.42 -11.21
N GLN A 174 17.20 3.08 -12.37
CA GLN A 174 17.51 4.50 -12.47
C GLN A 174 16.51 5.23 -13.36
N GLY A 175 16.14 6.43 -12.97
CA GLY A 175 15.38 7.34 -13.81
C GLY A 175 14.11 6.69 -14.37
N ASP A 176 13.99 6.70 -15.70
CA ASP A 176 12.81 6.20 -16.40
C ASP A 176 12.66 4.66 -16.41
N GLN A 177 13.64 3.92 -15.89
CA GLN A 177 13.49 2.49 -15.65
C GLN A 177 12.48 2.20 -14.52
N ILE A 178 12.25 3.17 -13.61
CA ILE A 178 11.26 3.08 -12.56
C ILE A 178 9.91 3.52 -13.10
N SER A 179 8.90 2.65 -13.08
CA SER A 179 7.57 2.96 -13.59
C SER A 179 6.92 4.14 -12.87
N LEU A 180 5.97 4.79 -13.53
CA LEU A 180 5.23 5.90 -12.92
C LEU A 180 4.53 5.46 -11.62
N ILE A 181 3.88 4.29 -11.61
CA ILE A 181 3.17 3.78 -10.44
C ILE A 181 4.14 3.48 -9.29
N ALA A 182 5.30 2.89 -9.56
CA ALA A 182 6.33 2.67 -8.56
C ALA A 182 6.86 3.99 -7.96
N ARG A 183 7.11 5.01 -8.79
CA ARG A 183 7.50 6.35 -8.33
C ARG A 183 6.42 7.01 -7.48
N MET A 184 5.15 6.92 -7.89
CA MET A 184 4.02 7.43 -7.11
C MET A 184 3.91 6.73 -5.76
N THR A 185 4.06 5.40 -5.74
CA THR A 185 4.03 4.60 -4.51
C THR A 185 5.14 5.02 -3.56
N ALA A 186 6.37 5.17 -4.05
CA ALA A 186 7.51 5.65 -3.26
C ALA A 186 7.27 7.03 -2.63
N ILE A 187 6.65 7.95 -3.36
CA ILE A 187 6.32 9.29 -2.85
C ILE A 187 5.25 9.21 -1.76
N CYS A 188 4.16 8.48 -1.98
CA CYS A 188 3.06 8.36 -1.03
C CYS A 188 3.49 7.59 0.24
N ASP A 189 4.32 6.55 0.09
CA ASP A 189 4.89 5.78 1.19
C ASP A 189 5.72 6.66 2.15
N VAL A 190 6.63 7.48 1.60
CA VAL A 190 7.46 8.38 2.41
C VAL A 190 6.68 9.54 3.01
N TYR A 191 5.62 10.00 2.32
CA TYR A 191 4.82 11.14 2.79
C TYR A 191 3.91 10.78 3.97
N ASP A 192 3.44 9.55 4.06
CA ASP A 192 2.58 9.06 5.15
C ASP A 192 3.35 8.72 6.42
#